data_c37fae0633e309ee6e8ddcc66b7d47e5
#
_entry.id   c37fae0633e309ee6e8ddcc66b7d47e5
#
_cell.length_a   1.000
_cell.length_b   1.000
_cell.length_c   1.000
_cell.angle_alpha   90.00
_cell.angle_beta   90.00
_cell.angle_gamma   90.00
#
_symmetry.space_group_name_H-M   'P 1'
#
loop_
_entity.id
_entity.type
_entity.pdbx_description
1 polymer ?
#
loop_
_entity_poly.entity_id
_entity_poly.type
_entity_poly.pdbx_seq_one_letter_code
_entity_poly.pdbx_strand_id
1 'polypeptide(L)'
;MRNWKTLATACSLLLALAGCGPNQGSAPTAASSRPSGATTPAEAVLLPTRDLRDNDLAAFARDAVPPALHARLDTAWRSGRTRWPLDELPLGAKVPAMLGALAAPGSEAKLGRDYDRQLAGAGGELRSAALALGLFGDKYLANEGDFSADERAHYRQLVAATSRWAANAPLSDSKRAHAAIARLATAARASGLRSEADFARFGMDDSLRRLSGYERVLKQVLAGYGLDLDATLAGMRANEVERDGDHARVRMQYRFGGRDIDAVIGVERRDGRWYVADFLRHAEAAAGPATPAR
;
A
#
# COMPACT_ATOMS: atom_id res chain seq x y z
N MET A 1 1.03 28.78 -20.17
CA MET A 1 0.23 27.78 -19.44
C MET A 1 1.13 26.57 -19.23
N ARG A 2 1.76 26.48 -18.06
CA ARG A 2 2.65 25.34 -17.70
C ARG A 2 1.80 24.12 -17.45
N ASN A 3 2.13 23.02 -18.11
CA ASN A 3 1.34 21.77 -18.10
C ASN A 3 1.08 21.23 -16.68
N TRP A 4 -0.12 21.44 -16.19
CA TRP A 4 -0.65 20.90 -14.93
C TRP A 4 -0.52 19.37 -14.81
N LYS A 5 -0.50 18.67 -15.94
CA LYS A 5 -0.41 17.20 -16.00
C LYS A 5 0.90 16.62 -15.45
N THR A 6 1.98 17.40 -15.39
CA THR A 6 3.30 16.94 -14.91
C THR A 6 3.49 17.10 -13.40
N LEU A 7 2.78 18.01 -12.74
CA LEU A 7 2.86 18.22 -11.28
C LEU A 7 2.12 17.13 -10.49
N ALA A 8 1.01 16.62 -11.02
CA ALA A 8 0.25 15.55 -10.38
C ALA A 8 1.05 14.23 -10.28
N THR A 9 1.93 13.97 -11.26
CA THR A 9 2.73 12.73 -11.31
C THR A 9 3.85 12.70 -10.26
N ALA A 10 4.35 13.85 -9.83
CA ALA A 10 5.48 13.93 -8.91
C ALA A 10 5.10 13.80 -7.42
N CYS A 11 3.91 14.28 -7.01
CA CYS A 11 3.42 14.13 -5.64
C CYS A 11 2.90 12.71 -5.34
N SER A 12 2.48 11.98 -6.37
CA SER A 12 1.89 10.64 -6.22
C SER A 12 2.91 9.54 -5.91
N LEU A 13 4.21 9.82 -6.03
CA LEU A 13 5.29 8.84 -5.76
C LEU A 13 5.53 8.56 -4.26
N LEU A 14 4.89 9.30 -3.35
CA LEU A 14 5.23 9.29 -1.93
C LEU A 14 4.25 8.54 -1.02
N LEU A 15 3.20 7.94 -1.57
CA LEU A 15 2.07 7.44 -0.78
C LEU A 15 1.94 5.93 -0.66
N ALA A 16 2.91 5.17 -1.11
CA ALA A 16 2.80 3.72 -1.04
C ALA A 16 3.91 3.08 -0.19
N LEU A 17 3.51 2.47 0.90
CA LEU A 17 4.12 1.33 1.59
C LEU A 17 5.19 1.55 2.67
N ALA A 18 5.03 0.79 3.68
CA ALA A 18 5.68 0.77 4.96
C ALA A 18 6.34 -0.56 5.38
N GLY A 19 7.53 -0.61 5.92
CA GLY A 19 8.15 -1.46 6.91
C GLY A 19 9.57 -1.91 6.78
N CYS A 20 10.55 -1.79 7.61
CA CYS A 20 11.29 -2.68 8.47
C CYS A 20 12.78 -2.46 8.78
N GLY A 21 13.31 -3.11 9.81
CA GLY A 21 14.70 -3.14 10.26
C GLY A 21 15.40 -4.48 10.00
N PRO A 22 16.73 -4.62 10.28
CA PRO A 22 17.55 -5.71 9.77
C PRO A 22 17.46 -6.99 10.60
N ASN A 23 17.48 -8.15 9.96
CA ASN A 23 17.83 -9.40 10.63
C ASN A 23 18.63 -10.35 9.73
N GLN A 24 19.48 -11.14 10.40
CA GLN A 24 20.46 -12.08 9.87
C GLN A 24 19.79 -13.31 9.25
N GLY A 25 20.46 -13.90 8.28
CA GLY A 25 20.02 -15.06 7.54
C GLY A 25 19.67 -16.27 8.42
N SER A 26 18.52 -16.81 8.16
CA SER A 26 18.14 -18.17 8.56
C SER A 26 17.63 -18.91 7.31
N ALA A 27 18.04 -20.17 7.18
CA ALA A 27 17.66 -21.06 6.10
C ALA A 27 16.14 -21.15 5.91
N PRO A 28 15.64 -21.53 4.72
CA PRO A 28 14.21 -21.65 4.49
C PRO A 28 13.65 -22.80 5.32
N THR A 29 13.10 -22.47 6.48
CA THR A 29 12.23 -23.38 7.22
C THR A 29 10.97 -23.58 6.39
N ALA A 30 10.57 -24.84 6.17
CA ALA A 30 9.34 -25.20 5.49
C ALA A 30 8.19 -24.30 5.99
N ALA A 31 7.52 -23.63 5.06
CA ALA A 31 6.41 -22.75 5.37
C ALA A 31 5.36 -23.57 6.12
N SER A 32 5.27 -23.32 7.41
CA SER A 32 4.21 -23.87 8.27
C SER A 32 2.90 -23.34 7.69
N SER A 33 2.04 -24.24 7.20
CA SER A 33 0.75 -23.88 6.59
C SER A 33 -0.22 -23.42 7.67
N ARG A 34 0.02 -22.23 8.21
CA ARG A 34 -0.95 -21.57 9.10
C ARG A 34 -2.22 -21.31 8.28
N PRO A 35 -3.40 -21.69 8.79
CA PRO A 35 -4.66 -21.37 8.10
C PRO A 35 -4.74 -19.86 7.89
N SER A 36 -5.14 -19.42 6.68
CA SER A 36 -5.36 -18.01 6.36
C SER A 36 -6.49 -17.42 7.21
N GLY A 37 -6.45 -16.10 7.41
CA GLY A 37 -7.46 -15.36 8.15
C GLY A 37 -7.37 -15.47 9.67
N ALA A 38 -8.01 -14.53 10.33
CA ALA A 38 -7.95 -14.31 11.77
C ALA A 38 -8.94 -15.19 12.55
N THR A 39 -8.65 -15.45 13.82
CA THR A 39 -9.53 -16.22 14.73
C THR A 39 -10.54 -15.34 15.47
N THR A 40 -10.26 -14.04 15.59
CA THR A 40 -11.12 -13.06 16.24
C THR A 40 -11.34 -11.82 15.36
N PRO A 41 -12.43 -11.05 15.56
CA PRO A 41 -12.66 -9.81 14.82
C PRO A 41 -11.50 -8.81 14.89
N ALA A 42 -10.96 -8.56 16.07
CA ALA A 42 -9.83 -7.64 16.25
C ALA A 42 -8.58 -8.14 15.50
N GLU A 43 -8.35 -9.45 15.50
CA GLU A 43 -7.23 -10.05 14.78
C GLU A 43 -7.37 -9.92 13.26
N ALA A 44 -8.59 -9.82 12.70
CA ALA A 44 -8.80 -9.57 11.27
C ALA A 44 -8.15 -8.25 10.81
N VAL A 45 -8.04 -7.27 11.69
CA VAL A 45 -7.33 -6.01 11.42
C VAL A 45 -5.83 -6.14 11.72
N LEU A 46 -5.47 -6.79 12.82
CA LEU A 46 -4.08 -6.84 13.28
C LEU A 46 -3.20 -7.83 12.50
N LEU A 47 -3.77 -8.91 11.94
CA LEU A 47 -3.00 -9.91 11.20
C LEU A 47 -2.42 -9.33 9.90
N PRO A 48 -3.21 -8.72 8.99
CA PRO A 48 -2.66 -8.05 7.82
C PRO A 48 -1.70 -6.90 8.17
N THR A 49 -1.95 -6.20 9.29
CA THR A 49 -1.05 -5.15 9.79
C THR A 49 0.34 -5.71 10.15
N ARG A 50 0.39 -6.88 10.80
CA ARG A 50 1.65 -7.57 11.11
C ARG A 50 2.38 -8.00 9.84
N ASP A 51 1.66 -8.56 8.86
CA ASP A 51 2.26 -9.01 7.60
C ASP A 51 2.91 -7.82 6.85
N LEU A 52 2.23 -6.68 6.80
CA LEU A 52 2.80 -5.44 6.25
C LEU A 52 4.00 -4.96 7.07
N ARG A 53 3.94 -4.96 8.39
CA ARG A 53 5.06 -4.59 9.25
C ARG A 53 6.28 -5.49 8.98
N ASP A 54 6.06 -6.77 8.83
CA ASP A 54 7.10 -7.77 8.66
C ASP A 54 7.58 -7.87 7.19
N ASN A 55 7.03 -7.05 6.29
CA ASN A 55 7.28 -7.03 4.84
C ASN A 55 6.99 -8.37 4.18
N ASP A 56 5.90 -8.97 4.50
CA ASP A 56 5.41 -10.17 3.83
C ASP A 56 4.10 -9.85 3.09
N LEU A 57 4.23 -9.17 1.94
CA LEU A 57 3.07 -8.85 1.09
C LEU A 57 2.34 -10.10 0.60
N ALA A 58 3.03 -11.23 0.47
CA ALA A 58 2.40 -12.48 0.10
C ALA A 58 1.59 -13.08 1.27
N ALA A 59 2.07 -12.96 2.51
CA ALA A 59 1.28 -13.30 3.69
C ALA A 59 0.06 -12.39 3.83
N PHE A 60 0.25 -11.07 3.65
CA PHE A 60 -0.86 -10.11 3.62
C PHE A 60 -1.97 -10.56 2.65
N ALA A 61 -1.61 -10.85 1.39
CA ALA A 61 -2.60 -11.25 0.39
C ALA A 61 -3.31 -12.57 0.74
N ARG A 62 -2.60 -13.51 1.36
CA ARG A 62 -3.19 -14.79 1.81
C ARG A 62 -4.11 -14.61 3.01
N ASP A 63 -3.69 -13.79 3.98
CA ASP A 63 -4.38 -13.66 5.25
C ASP A 63 -5.55 -12.66 5.19
N ALA A 64 -5.57 -11.80 4.16
CA ALA A 64 -6.63 -10.82 3.94
C ALA A 64 -7.91 -11.40 3.32
N VAL A 65 -7.88 -12.60 2.73
CA VAL A 65 -9.02 -13.22 2.05
C VAL A 65 -9.08 -14.75 2.24
N PRO A 66 -10.27 -15.38 2.06
CA PRO A 66 -10.38 -16.85 2.07
C PRO A 66 -9.54 -17.52 0.97
N PRO A 67 -9.04 -18.75 1.18
CA PRO A 67 -8.17 -19.45 0.23
C PRO A 67 -8.76 -19.60 -1.18
N ALA A 68 -10.06 -19.85 -1.28
CA ALA A 68 -10.74 -19.97 -2.58
C ALA A 68 -10.74 -18.61 -3.35
N LEU A 69 -10.91 -17.50 -2.66
CA LEU A 69 -10.85 -16.17 -3.25
C LEU A 69 -9.40 -15.80 -3.64
N HIS A 70 -8.42 -16.15 -2.80
CA HIS A 70 -7.00 -15.99 -3.10
C HIS A 70 -6.59 -16.71 -4.41
N ALA A 71 -7.04 -17.96 -4.61
CA ALA A 71 -6.76 -18.70 -5.85
C ALA A 71 -7.40 -18.06 -7.09
N ARG A 72 -8.61 -17.50 -6.95
CA ARG A 72 -9.27 -16.72 -8.02
C ARG A 72 -8.51 -15.44 -8.34
N LEU A 73 -8.01 -14.74 -7.32
CA LEU A 73 -7.18 -13.55 -7.48
C LEU A 73 -5.88 -13.86 -8.22
N ASP A 74 -5.17 -14.96 -7.90
CA ASP A 74 -3.97 -15.35 -8.65
C ASP A 74 -4.28 -15.63 -10.14
N THR A 75 -5.41 -16.28 -10.42
CA THR A 75 -5.88 -16.48 -11.80
C THR A 75 -6.15 -15.15 -12.51
N ALA A 76 -6.82 -14.22 -11.85
CA ALA A 76 -7.08 -12.88 -12.37
C ALA A 76 -5.80 -12.06 -12.53
N TRP A 77 -4.84 -12.21 -11.63
CA TRP A 77 -3.51 -11.60 -11.69
C TRP A 77 -2.73 -12.08 -12.92
N ARG A 78 -2.65 -13.41 -13.15
CA ARG A 78 -1.95 -14.00 -14.32
C ARG A 78 -2.54 -13.55 -15.64
N SER A 79 -3.84 -13.33 -15.68
CA SER A 79 -4.53 -12.79 -16.87
C SER A 79 -4.45 -11.27 -17.03
N GLY A 80 -3.81 -10.55 -16.11
CA GLY A 80 -3.68 -9.11 -16.14
C GLY A 80 -4.94 -8.33 -15.76
N ARG A 81 -5.98 -8.99 -15.24
CA ARG A 81 -7.26 -8.34 -14.90
C ARG A 81 -7.19 -7.53 -13.60
N THR A 82 -6.31 -7.91 -12.67
CA THR A 82 -6.09 -7.21 -11.41
C THR A 82 -4.64 -7.29 -10.97
N ARG A 83 -4.26 -6.39 -10.08
CA ARG A 83 -3.05 -6.42 -9.26
C ARG A 83 -3.39 -6.33 -7.76
N TRP A 84 -4.58 -6.78 -7.37
CA TRP A 84 -4.96 -6.81 -5.96
C TRP A 84 -3.90 -7.55 -5.11
N PRO A 85 -3.44 -7.06 -3.95
CA PRO A 85 -3.92 -5.89 -3.23
C PRO A 85 -3.30 -4.55 -3.67
N LEU A 86 -2.41 -4.52 -4.66
CA LEU A 86 -1.76 -3.26 -5.09
C LEU A 86 -2.78 -2.26 -5.65
N ASP A 87 -3.85 -2.74 -6.28
CA ASP A 87 -4.92 -1.91 -6.84
C ASP A 87 -5.67 -1.09 -5.77
N GLU A 88 -5.60 -1.51 -4.49
CA GLU A 88 -6.15 -0.76 -3.35
C GLU A 88 -5.35 0.52 -3.05
N LEU A 89 -4.13 0.60 -3.54
CA LEU A 89 -3.27 1.76 -3.31
C LEU A 89 -3.57 2.86 -4.33
N PRO A 90 -3.52 4.14 -3.92
CA PRO A 90 -3.52 5.24 -4.87
C PRO A 90 -2.42 5.02 -5.93
N LEU A 91 -2.80 5.00 -7.22
CA LEU A 91 -1.92 4.68 -8.34
C LEU A 91 -1.39 3.22 -8.39
N GLY A 92 -2.00 2.29 -7.68
CA GLY A 92 -1.60 0.88 -7.67
C GLY A 92 -1.45 0.29 -9.07
N ALA A 93 -2.35 0.62 -9.99
CA ALA A 93 -2.26 0.25 -11.41
C ALA A 93 -1.01 0.80 -12.13
N LYS A 94 -0.27 1.75 -11.56
CA LYS A 94 0.98 2.29 -12.12
C LYS A 94 2.23 1.61 -11.55
N VAL A 95 2.10 0.75 -10.55
CA VAL A 95 3.24 0.08 -9.88
C VAL A 95 4.14 -0.65 -10.88
N PRO A 96 3.64 -1.47 -11.83
CA PRO A 96 4.52 -2.13 -12.81
C PRO A 96 5.31 -1.14 -13.68
N ALA A 97 4.68 -0.09 -14.17
CA ALA A 97 5.33 0.93 -14.99
C ALA A 97 6.36 1.74 -14.18
N MET A 98 6.07 2.04 -12.92
CA MET A 98 6.98 2.75 -12.01
C MET A 98 8.23 1.93 -11.71
N LEU A 99 8.06 0.64 -11.40
CA LEU A 99 9.18 -0.29 -11.18
C LEU A 99 10.03 -0.43 -12.43
N GLY A 100 9.42 -0.55 -13.62
CA GLY A 100 10.12 -0.56 -14.90
C GLY A 100 10.93 0.70 -15.13
N ALA A 101 10.37 1.86 -14.87
CA ALA A 101 11.06 3.14 -14.99
C ALA A 101 12.23 3.29 -14.02
N LEU A 102 12.05 2.85 -12.76
CA LEU A 102 13.11 2.85 -11.74
C LEU A 102 14.23 1.84 -12.06
N ALA A 103 13.87 0.66 -12.57
CA ALA A 103 14.82 -0.40 -12.89
C ALA A 103 15.62 -0.15 -14.19
N ALA A 104 15.18 0.78 -15.03
CA ALA A 104 15.80 1.07 -16.32
C ALA A 104 17.28 1.52 -16.18
N PRO A 105 18.17 1.15 -17.13
CA PRO A 105 19.53 1.65 -17.15
C PRO A 105 19.56 3.18 -17.16
N GLY A 106 20.38 3.78 -16.30
CA GLY A 106 20.53 5.24 -16.20
C GLY A 106 19.33 5.97 -15.56
N SER A 107 18.37 5.24 -14.98
CA SER A 107 17.18 5.81 -14.33
C SER A 107 17.54 6.82 -13.25
N GLU A 108 18.57 6.56 -12.43
CA GLU A 108 18.99 7.47 -11.36
C GLU A 108 19.40 8.84 -11.91
N ALA A 109 20.23 8.86 -12.95
CA ALA A 109 20.67 10.10 -13.57
C ALA A 109 19.52 10.86 -14.25
N LYS A 110 18.60 10.13 -14.90
CA LYS A 110 17.41 10.72 -15.53
C LYS A 110 16.47 11.29 -14.50
N LEU A 111 16.05 10.50 -13.52
CA LEU A 111 15.10 10.91 -12.49
C LEU A 111 15.68 12.02 -11.59
N GLY A 112 16.98 11.98 -11.29
CA GLY A 112 17.67 13.04 -10.56
C GLY A 112 17.60 14.37 -11.31
N ARG A 113 17.92 14.40 -12.60
CA ARG A 113 17.78 15.63 -13.42
C ARG A 113 16.36 16.11 -13.56
N ASP A 114 15.39 15.19 -13.68
CA ASP A 114 13.98 15.55 -13.77
C ASP A 114 13.48 16.15 -12.44
N TYR A 115 13.91 15.57 -11.32
CA TYR A 115 13.66 16.11 -9.98
C TYR A 115 14.28 17.51 -9.81
N ASP A 116 15.57 17.69 -10.13
CA ASP A 116 16.26 18.96 -9.96
C ASP A 116 15.61 20.10 -10.76
N ARG A 117 15.10 19.80 -11.95
CA ARG A 117 14.38 20.81 -12.77
C ARG A 117 13.02 21.18 -12.25
N GLN A 118 12.32 20.25 -11.60
CA GLN A 118 10.88 20.40 -11.32
C GLN A 118 10.60 20.66 -9.85
N LEU A 119 11.40 20.10 -8.93
CA LEU A 119 11.06 20.01 -7.52
C LEU A 119 12.15 20.57 -6.59
N ALA A 120 13.42 20.59 -7.02
CA ALA A 120 14.49 21.11 -6.17
C ALA A 120 14.24 22.58 -5.85
N GLY A 121 14.26 22.93 -4.55
CA GLY A 121 14.01 24.27 -4.08
C GLY A 121 12.54 24.74 -4.12
N ALA A 122 11.62 23.96 -4.70
CA ALA A 122 10.21 24.30 -4.86
C ALA A 122 9.37 24.01 -3.58
N GLY A 123 9.92 24.23 -2.39
CA GLY A 123 9.28 23.85 -1.12
C GLY A 123 7.94 24.52 -0.87
N GLY A 124 7.78 25.79 -1.29
CA GLY A 124 6.53 26.54 -1.19
C GLY A 124 5.43 25.97 -2.07
N GLU A 125 5.76 25.71 -3.34
CA GLU A 125 4.84 25.13 -4.33
C GLU A 125 4.43 23.71 -3.93
N LEU A 126 5.38 22.90 -3.47
CA LEU A 126 5.10 21.53 -3.01
C LEU A 126 4.19 21.53 -1.78
N ARG A 127 4.40 22.44 -0.84
CA ARG A 127 3.50 22.62 0.30
C ARG A 127 2.09 22.98 -0.13
N SER A 128 1.97 23.97 -1.01
CA SER A 128 0.67 24.42 -1.53
C SER A 128 -0.03 23.30 -2.30
N ALA A 129 0.71 22.54 -3.14
CA ALA A 129 0.19 21.41 -3.88
C ALA A 129 -0.28 20.28 -2.93
N ALA A 130 0.48 19.97 -1.89
CA ALA A 130 0.11 18.95 -0.90
C ALA A 130 -1.21 19.29 -0.19
N LEU A 131 -1.37 20.55 0.23
CA LEU A 131 -2.60 21.01 0.87
C LEU A 131 -3.80 21.02 -0.09
N ALA A 132 -3.59 21.47 -1.33
CA ALA A 132 -4.65 21.46 -2.37
C ALA A 132 -5.10 20.03 -2.72
N LEU A 133 -4.16 19.09 -2.84
CA LEU A 133 -4.46 17.68 -3.07
C LEU A 133 -5.19 17.05 -1.89
N GLY A 134 -4.86 17.46 -0.65
CA GLY A 134 -5.59 17.04 0.53
C GLY A 134 -7.05 17.48 0.53
N LEU A 135 -7.32 18.72 0.18
CA LEU A 135 -8.69 19.25 0.04
C LEU A 135 -9.46 18.57 -1.11
N PHE A 136 -8.80 18.36 -2.24
CA PHE A 136 -9.41 17.65 -3.37
C PHE A 136 -9.72 16.20 -3.00
N GLY A 137 -8.77 15.49 -2.37
CA GLY A 137 -8.96 14.10 -1.94
C GLY A 137 -10.07 13.96 -0.91
N ASP A 138 -10.18 14.87 0.06
CA ASP A 138 -11.28 14.89 1.02
C ASP A 138 -12.64 15.06 0.34
N LYS A 139 -12.74 16.00 -0.62
CA LYS A 139 -13.97 16.21 -1.40
C LYS A 139 -14.31 15.00 -2.27
N TYR A 140 -13.31 14.40 -2.92
CA TYR A 140 -13.51 13.19 -3.72
C TYR A 140 -14.05 12.05 -2.85
N LEU A 141 -13.40 11.76 -1.74
CA LEU A 141 -13.85 10.73 -0.80
C LEU A 141 -15.24 11.03 -0.21
N ALA A 142 -15.61 12.31 -0.04
CA ALA A 142 -16.93 12.67 0.47
C ALA A 142 -18.06 12.37 -0.51
N ASN A 143 -17.83 12.47 -1.82
CA ASN A 143 -18.89 12.48 -2.83
C ASN A 143 -18.77 11.39 -3.89
N GLU A 144 -17.59 10.83 -4.09
CA GLU A 144 -17.28 9.93 -5.20
C GLU A 144 -16.68 8.61 -4.67
N GLY A 145 -16.54 7.63 -5.58
CA GLY A 145 -15.90 6.34 -5.34
C GLY A 145 -16.81 5.32 -4.65
N ASP A 146 -16.51 4.05 -4.91
CA ASP A 146 -17.20 2.91 -4.28
C ASP A 146 -16.55 2.57 -2.94
N PHE A 147 -16.82 3.41 -1.94
CA PHE A 147 -16.32 3.22 -0.57
C PHE A 147 -17.49 2.98 0.39
N SER A 148 -17.30 2.09 1.34
CA SER A 148 -18.21 1.99 2.47
C SER A 148 -18.18 3.27 3.32
N ALA A 149 -19.16 3.45 4.19
CA ALA A 149 -19.18 4.61 5.10
C ALA A 149 -17.95 4.62 6.03
N ASP A 150 -17.55 3.43 6.52
CA ASP A 150 -16.41 3.25 7.41
C ASP A 150 -15.08 3.49 6.68
N GLU A 151 -14.91 2.93 5.46
CA GLU A 151 -13.74 3.24 4.60
C GLU A 151 -13.62 4.74 4.33
N ARG A 152 -14.72 5.36 3.95
CA ARG A 152 -14.77 6.79 3.65
C ARG A 152 -14.33 7.62 4.85
N ALA A 153 -14.83 7.31 6.04
CA ALA A 153 -14.45 7.98 7.28
C ALA A 153 -12.96 7.78 7.61
N HIS A 154 -12.44 6.58 7.41
CA HIS A 154 -11.04 6.23 7.62
C HIS A 154 -10.12 6.94 6.59
N TYR A 155 -10.40 6.80 5.30
CA TYR A 155 -9.56 7.38 4.24
C TYR A 155 -9.51 8.91 4.28
N ARG A 156 -10.58 9.59 4.69
CA ARG A 156 -10.55 11.04 4.90
C ARG A 156 -9.56 11.45 5.99
N GLN A 157 -9.46 10.69 7.08
CA GLN A 157 -8.44 10.91 8.11
C GLN A 157 -7.02 10.70 7.55
N LEU A 158 -6.81 9.64 6.76
CA LEU A 158 -5.53 9.36 6.11
C LEU A 158 -5.12 10.45 5.13
N VAL A 159 -6.04 10.90 4.27
CA VAL A 159 -5.78 12.00 3.32
C VAL A 159 -5.37 13.27 4.06
N ALA A 160 -6.08 13.63 5.13
CA ALA A 160 -5.75 14.80 5.93
C ALA A 160 -4.38 14.67 6.63
N ALA A 161 -4.03 13.49 7.14
CA ALA A 161 -2.74 13.23 7.76
C ALA A 161 -1.60 13.27 6.74
N THR A 162 -1.78 12.60 5.60
CA THR A 162 -0.82 12.57 4.50
C THR A 162 -0.55 13.96 3.93
N SER A 163 -1.59 14.72 3.66
CA SER A 163 -1.48 16.09 3.15
C SER A 163 -0.67 16.98 4.10
N ARG A 164 -0.94 16.91 5.41
CA ARG A 164 -0.20 17.65 6.42
C ARG A 164 1.27 17.21 6.51
N TRP A 165 1.54 15.90 6.50
CA TRP A 165 2.89 15.39 6.47
C TRP A 165 3.62 15.91 5.23
N ALA A 166 3.06 15.72 4.03
CA ALA A 166 3.68 16.11 2.78
C ALA A 166 3.95 17.62 2.70
N ALA A 167 3.06 18.45 3.27
CA ALA A 167 3.25 19.92 3.35
C ALA A 167 4.44 20.32 4.23
N ASN A 168 4.90 19.47 5.14
CA ASN A 168 5.99 19.74 6.08
C ASN A 168 7.25 18.90 5.81
N ALA A 169 7.15 17.85 5.02
CA ALA A 169 8.27 16.99 4.67
C ALA A 169 9.27 17.72 3.76
N PRO A 170 10.58 17.46 3.88
CA PRO A 170 11.62 18.12 3.07
C PRO A 170 11.65 17.56 1.63
N LEU A 171 10.51 17.64 0.92
CA LEU A 171 10.32 17.07 -0.42
C LEU A 171 11.08 17.82 -1.52
N SER A 172 11.60 19.02 -1.24
CA SER A 172 12.40 19.82 -2.18
C SER A 172 13.93 19.70 -1.95
N ASP A 173 14.36 18.85 -1.01
CA ASP A 173 15.78 18.61 -0.71
C ASP A 173 16.40 17.69 -1.78
N SER A 174 17.25 18.28 -2.64
CA SER A 174 17.88 17.58 -3.78
C SER A 174 18.78 16.43 -3.33
N LYS A 175 19.59 16.61 -2.29
CA LYS A 175 20.50 15.58 -1.78
C LYS A 175 19.73 14.36 -1.28
N ARG A 176 18.64 14.60 -0.53
CA ARG A 176 17.76 13.57 -0.02
C ARG A 176 17.03 12.84 -1.13
N ALA A 177 16.53 13.58 -2.12
CA ALA A 177 15.83 13.01 -3.27
C ALA A 177 16.75 12.13 -4.13
N HIS A 178 17.97 12.55 -4.44
CA HIS A 178 18.93 11.74 -5.17
C HIS A 178 19.28 10.45 -4.43
N ALA A 179 19.50 10.52 -3.11
CA ALA A 179 19.72 9.33 -2.29
C ALA A 179 18.51 8.37 -2.30
N ALA A 180 17.29 8.91 -2.21
CA ALA A 180 16.06 8.12 -2.30
C ALA A 180 15.90 7.46 -3.67
N ILE A 181 16.10 8.20 -4.77
CA ILE A 181 16.03 7.68 -6.14
C ILE A 181 17.02 6.52 -6.32
N ALA A 182 18.28 6.68 -5.88
CA ALA A 182 19.31 5.64 -6.01
C ALA A 182 18.92 4.35 -5.24
N ARG A 183 18.41 4.48 -4.02
CA ARG A 183 17.98 3.34 -3.21
C ARG A 183 16.77 2.63 -3.83
N LEU A 184 15.75 3.39 -4.26
CA LEU A 184 14.55 2.83 -4.88
C LEU A 184 14.85 2.17 -6.23
N ALA A 185 15.72 2.76 -7.06
CA ALA A 185 16.14 2.17 -8.32
C ALA A 185 16.88 0.84 -8.10
N THR A 186 17.77 0.79 -7.10
CA THR A 186 18.46 -0.45 -6.72
C THR A 186 17.48 -1.53 -6.27
N ALA A 187 16.52 -1.19 -5.42
CA ALA A 187 15.49 -2.13 -4.95
C ALA A 187 14.55 -2.59 -6.08
N ALA A 188 14.18 -1.69 -7.01
CA ALA A 188 13.38 -2.03 -8.17
C ALA A 188 14.10 -3.04 -9.08
N ARG A 189 15.40 -2.84 -9.34
CA ARG A 189 16.23 -3.82 -10.09
C ARG A 189 16.30 -5.17 -9.38
N ALA A 190 16.48 -5.16 -8.07
CA ALA A 190 16.57 -6.38 -7.27
C ALA A 190 15.27 -7.18 -7.25
N SER A 191 14.10 -6.55 -7.38
CA SER A 191 12.81 -7.24 -7.45
C SER A 191 12.67 -8.13 -8.69
N GLY A 192 13.35 -7.79 -9.79
CA GLY A 192 13.22 -8.45 -11.08
C GLY A 192 11.87 -8.20 -11.78
N LEU A 193 11.04 -7.29 -11.24
CA LEU A 193 9.75 -6.89 -11.80
C LEU A 193 9.94 -5.58 -12.60
N ARG A 194 9.75 -5.64 -13.92
CA ARG A 194 10.03 -4.50 -14.82
C ARG A 194 8.85 -4.15 -15.72
N SER A 195 7.85 -5.03 -15.81
CA SER A 195 6.74 -4.90 -16.73
C SER A 195 5.51 -5.67 -16.27
N GLU A 196 4.36 -5.36 -16.82
CA GLU A 196 3.12 -6.14 -16.64
C GLU A 196 3.31 -7.64 -16.96
N ALA A 197 4.13 -7.94 -17.97
CA ALA A 197 4.43 -9.33 -18.35
C ALA A 197 5.18 -10.08 -17.26
N ASP A 198 6.06 -9.43 -16.49
CA ASP A 198 6.73 -10.05 -15.35
C ASP A 198 5.74 -10.39 -14.24
N PHE A 199 4.82 -9.46 -13.93
CA PHE A 199 3.77 -9.71 -12.93
C PHE A 199 2.87 -10.88 -13.34
N ALA A 200 2.44 -10.95 -14.59
CA ALA A 200 1.63 -12.06 -15.09
C ALA A 200 2.39 -13.38 -15.04
N ARG A 201 3.67 -13.39 -15.43
CA ARG A 201 4.54 -14.58 -15.47
C ARG A 201 4.79 -15.16 -14.09
N PHE A 202 5.12 -14.32 -13.10
CA PHE A 202 5.38 -14.78 -11.74
C PHE A 202 4.10 -15.15 -10.98
N GLY A 203 2.96 -14.52 -11.33
CA GLY A 203 1.72 -14.66 -10.57
C GLY A 203 1.72 -13.81 -9.29
N MET A 204 0.64 -13.88 -8.52
CA MET A 204 0.41 -13.00 -7.39
C MET A 204 1.45 -13.18 -6.29
N ASP A 205 1.57 -14.38 -5.75
CA ASP A 205 2.44 -14.67 -4.59
C ASP A 205 3.92 -14.38 -4.86
N ASP A 206 4.44 -14.82 -6.01
CA ASP A 206 5.85 -14.58 -6.35
C ASP A 206 6.13 -13.10 -6.63
N SER A 207 5.20 -12.39 -7.26
CA SER A 207 5.32 -10.96 -7.47
C SER A 207 5.32 -10.21 -6.15
N LEU A 208 4.42 -10.55 -5.23
CA LEU A 208 4.33 -9.92 -3.91
C LEU A 208 5.57 -10.21 -3.05
N ARG A 209 6.08 -11.46 -3.04
CA ARG A 209 7.36 -11.79 -2.38
C ARG A 209 8.53 -10.96 -2.91
N ARG A 210 8.60 -10.75 -4.22
CA ARG A 210 9.62 -9.91 -4.86
C ARG A 210 9.47 -8.43 -4.52
N LEU A 211 8.24 -7.95 -4.41
CA LEU A 211 7.92 -6.58 -4.00
C LEU A 211 8.25 -6.31 -2.54
N SER A 212 8.22 -7.31 -1.66
CA SER A 212 8.51 -7.16 -0.23
C SER A 212 9.88 -6.52 0.05
N GLY A 213 10.88 -6.83 -0.79
CA GLY A 213 12.20 -6.18 -0.72
C GLY A 213 12.19 -4.72 -1.14
N TYR A 214 11.39 -4.37 -2.14
CA TYR A 214 11.19 -2.99 -2.58
C TYR A 214 10.40 -2.19 -1.53
N GLU A 215 9.33 -2.76 -1.00
CA GLU A 215 8.54 -2.20 0.09
C GLU A 215 9.42 -1.79 1.26
N ARG A 216 10.27 -2.68 1.77
CA ARG A 216 11.21 -2.40 2.85
C ARG A 216 12.03 -1.15 2.59
N VAL A 217 12.59 -1.00 1.40
CA VAL A 217 13.41 0.16 1.03
C VAL A 217 12.56 1.42 0.95
N LEU A 218 11.35 1.32 0.40
CA LEU A 218 10.43 2.45 0.30
C LEU A 218 10.04 2.99 1.69
N LYS A 219 9.74 2.12 2.65
CA LYS A 219 9.47 2.53 4.04
C LYS A 219 10.65 3.28 4.67
N GLN A 220 11.86 2.78 4.50
CA GLN A 220 13.06 3.46 4.99
C GLN A 220 13.26 4.83 4.33
N VAL A 221 12.91 4.95 3.05
CA VAL A 221 12.91 6.24 2.36
C VAL A 221 11.88 7.18 2.97
N LEU A 222 10.64 6.70 3.18
CA LEU A 222 9.57 7.49 3.80
C LEU A 222 9.89 7.91 5.23
N ALA A 223 10.49 7.02 6.03
CA ALA A 223 10.99 7.36 7.37
C ALA A 223 12.03 8.49 7.32
N GLY A 224 12.91 8.48 6.31
CA GLY A 224 13.83 9.57 6.03
C GLY A 224 13.15 10.90 5.70
N TYR A 225 11.89 10.90 5.29
CA TYR A 225 11.05 12.09 5.10
C TYR A 225 10.10 12.36 6.28
N GLY A 226 10.27 11.66 7.40
CA GLY A 226 9.48 11.86 8.62
C GLY A 226 8.15 11.09 8.64
N LEU A 227 7.93 10.13 7.72
CA LEU A 227 6.80 9.22 7.75
C LEU A 227 7.27 7.81 8.13
N ASP A 228 7.34 7.55 9.42
CA ASP A 228 7.71 6.24 9.95
C ASP A 228 6.48 5.34 10.01
N LEU A 229 6.38 4.50 9.00
CA LEU A 229 5.25 3.60 8.88
C LEU A 229 5.43 2.33 9.72
N ASP A 230 6.66 1.94 10.06
CA ASP A 230 6.89 0.82 10.97
C ASP A 230 6.42 1.15 12.39
N ALA A 231 6.73 2.35 12.85
CA ALA A 231 6.19 2.85 14.11
C ALA A 231 4.64 2.95 14.05
N THR A 232 4.09 3.36 12.91
CA THR A 232 2.63 3.40 12.68
C THR A 232 2.01 2.01 12.84
N LEU A 233 2.52 1.00 12.14
CA LEU A 233 2.00 -0.37 12.16
C LEU A 233 2.22 -1.05 13.51
N ALA A 234 3.38 -0.83 14.14
CA ALA A 234 3.69 -1.35 15.47
C ALA A 234 2.79 -0.76 16.57
N GLY A 235 2.38 0.50 16.40
CA GLY A 235 1.50 1.19 17.35
C GLY A 235 0.01 0.94 17.15
N MET A 236 -0.39 0.17 16.13
CA MET A 236 -1.79 -0.08 15.83
C MET A 236 -2.46 -0.92 16.93
N ARG A 237 -3.64 -0.46 17.34
CA ARG A 237 -4.52 -1.14 18.29
C ARG A 237 -5.85 -1.41 17.63
N ALA A 238 -6.43 -2.57 17.91
CA ALA A 238 -7.75 -2.96 17.42
C ALA A 238 -8.55 -3.63 18.55
N ASN A 239 -9.80 -3.21 18.70
CA ASN A 239 -10.71 -3.76 19.70
C ASN A 239 -12.08 -3.96 19.06
N GLU A 240 -12.70 -5.11 19.30
CA GLU A 240 -14.08 -5.35 18.92
C GLU A 240 -15.00 -4.41 19.71
N VAL A 241 -15.92 -3.73 19.01
CA VAL A 241 -16.89 -2.81 19.60
C VAL A 241 -18.32 -3.29 19.47
N GLU A 242 -18.58 -4.16 18.47
CA GLU A 242 -19.90 -4.72 18.21
C GLU A 242 -19.76 -6.06 17.49
N ARG A 243 -20.68 -7.01 17.75
CA ARG A 243 -20.77 -8.27 17.02
C ARG A 243 -22.24 -8.67 16.84
N ASP A 244 -22.55 -9.08 15.61
CA ASP A 244 -23.83 -9.69 15.25
C ASP A 244 -23.58 -10.90 14.34
N GLY A 245 -23.63 -12.10 14.91
CA GLY A 245 -23.39 -13.35 14.22
C GLY A 245 -22.00 -13.41 13.55
N ASP A 246 -21.99 -13.47 12.23
CA ASP A 246 -20.80 -13.51 11.38
C ASP A 246 -20.32 -12.12 10.95
N HIS A 247 -20.87 -11.06 11.48
CA HIS A 247 -20.43 -9.68 11.29
C HIS A 247 -19.97 -9.07 12.61
N ALA A 248 -18.93 -8.25 12.56
CA ALA A 248 -18.49 -7.48 13.72
C ALA A 248 -17.90 -6.14 13.28
N ARG A 249 -17.80 -5.23 14.23
CA ARG A 249 -17.17 -3.93 14.07
C ARG A 249 -15.97 -3.84 15.00
N VAL A 250 -14.86 -3.38 14.47
CA VAL A 250 -13.59 -3.28 15.17
C VAL A 250 -13.14 -1.83 15.15
N ARG A 251 -12.93 -1.23 16.31
CA ARG A 251 -12.31 0.08 16.44
C ARG A 251 -10.80 -0.08 16.29
N MET A 252 -10.23 0.62 15.32
CA MET A 252 -8.81 0.63 15.00
C MET A 252 -8.24 2.01 15.32
N GLN A 253 -7.15 2.05 16.10
CA GLN A 253 -6.49 3.28 16.51
C GLN A 253 -4.99 3.19 16.29
N TYR A 254 -4.41 4.24 15.71
CA TYR A 254 -2.97 4.32 15.44
C TYR A 254 -2.55 5.76 15.13
N ARG A 255 -1.24 6.01 15.11
CA ARG A 255 -0.68 7.32 14.77
C ARG A 255 -0.07 7.27 13.38
N PHE A 256 -0.45 8.23 12.51
CA PHE A 256 0.02 8.31 11.13
C PHE A 256 0.32 9.77 10.75
N GLY A 257 1.51 10.03 10.21
CA GLY A 257 1.90 11.38 9.78
C GLY A 257 1.79 12.44 10.89
N GLY A 258 2.02 12.04 12.15
CA GLY A 258 1.90 12.90 13.32
C GLY A 258 0.48 13.15 13.82
N ARG A 259 -0.54 12.48 13.25
CA ARG A 259 -1.96 12.55 13.66
C ARG A 259 -2.44 11.23 14.23
N ASP A 260 -3.31 11.30 15.21
CA ASP A 260 -4.04 10.14 15.69
C ASP A 260 -5.19 9.83 14.73
N ILE A 261 -5.28 8.57 14.34
CA ILE A 261 -6.35 8.01 13.50
C ILE A 261 -7.20 7.13 14.39
N ASP A 262 -8.52 7.30 14.30
CA ASP A 262 -9.51 6.52 15.02
C ASP A 262 -10.62 6.16 14.03
N ALA A 263 -10.72 4.88 13.69
CA ALA A 263 -11.65 4.40 12.69
C ALA A 263 -12.36 3.14 13.19
N VAL A 264 -13.56 2.92 12.68
CA VAL A 264 -14.29 1.65 12.85
C VAL A 264 -14.21 0.90 11.53
N ILE A 265 -13.87 -0.38 11.60
CA ILE A 265 -13.69 -1.26 10.45
C ILE A 265 -14.69 -2.41 10.56
N GLY A 266 -15.48 -2.61 9.50
CA GLY A 266 -16.34 -3.78 9.38
C GLY A 266 -15.53 -5.04 9.11
N VAL A 267 -15.83 -6.12 9.82
CA VAL A 267 -15.22 -7.43 9.60
C VAL A 267 -16.28 -8.50 9.46
N GLU A 268 -16.02 -9.49 8.63
CA GLU A 268 -16.95 -10.56 8.31
C GLU A 268 -16.29 -11.93 8.50
N ARG A 269 -17.09 -12.89 8.98
CA ARG A 269 -16.64 -14.26 9.17
C ARG A 269 -17.00 -15.11 7.95
N ARG A 270 -15.99 -15.74 7.37
CA ARG A 270 -16.10 -16.69 6.24
C ARG A 270 -15.31 -17.95 6.57
N ASP A 271 -15.91 -19.10 6.40
CA ASP A 271 -15.30 -20.42 6.67
C ASP A 271 -14.66 -20.52 8.07
N GLY A 272 -15.32 -19.94 9.08
CA GLY A 272 -14.85 -19.93 10.47
C GLY A 272 -13.70 -18.95 10.78
N ARG A 273 -13.31 -18.10 9.82
CA ARG A 273 -12.25 -17.07 9.98
C ARG A 273 -12.80 -15.68 9.73
N TRP A 274 -12.15 -14.70 10.36
CA TRP A 274 -12.54 -13.29 10.24
C TRP A 274 -11.64 -12.55 9.24
N TYR A 275 -12.24 -11.70 8.44
CA TYR A 275 -11.59 -10.88 7.41
C TYR A 275 -12.16 -9.46 7.43
N VAL A 276 -11.39 -8.48 6.99
CA VAL A 276 -11.89 -7.12 6.79
C VAL A 276 -12.91 -7.12 5.64
N ALA A 277 -14.14 -6.66 5.92
CA ALA A 277 -15.26 -6.75 4.98
C ALA A 277 -14.99 -6.00 3.66
N ASP A 278 -14.36 -4.82 3.75
CA ASP A 278 -14.02 -4.04 2.56
C ASP A 278 -12.93 -4.73 1.71
N PHE A 279 -11.95 -5.40 2.33
CA PHE A 279 -10.97 -6.21 1.59
C PHE A 279 -11.65 -7.36 0.84
N LEU A 280 -12.62 -8.04 1.47
CA LEU A 280 -13.40 -9.09 0.79
C LEU A 280 -14.17 -8.52 -0.39
N ARG A 281 -14.87 -7.43 -0.22
CA ARG A 281 -15.66 -6.76 -1.26
C ARG A 281 -14.81 -6.38 -2.47
N HIS A 282 -13.68 -5.72 -2.24
CA HIS A 282 -12.76 -5.32 -3.30
C HIS A 282 -12.10 -6.52 -3.97
N ALA A 283 -11.67 -7.51 -3.20
CA ALA A 283 -11.06 -8.73 -3.71
C ALA A 283 -12.05 -9.55 -4.57
N GLU A 284 -13.31 -9.66 -4.16
CA GLU A 284 -14.37 -10.32 -4.93
C GLU A 284 -14.61 -9.61 -6.27
N ALA A 285 -14.69 -8.27 -6.25
CA ALA A 285 -14.82 -7.46 -7.46
C ALA A 285 -13.60 -7.64 -8.39
N ALA A 286 -12.39 -7.62 -7.85
CA ALA A 286 -11.14 -7.79 -8.58
C ALA A 286 -11.00 -9.19 -9.18
N ALA A 287 -11.40 -10.23 -8.47
CA ALA A 287 -11.37 -11.61 -8.94
C ALA A 287 -12.39 -11.88 -10.07
N GLY A 288 -13.46 -11.07 -10.15
CA GLY A 288 -14.59 -11.28 -11.05
C GLY A 288 -15.50 -12.45 -10.63
N PRO A 289 -16.55 -12.76 -11.40
CA PRO A 289 -17.51 -13.79 -11.05
C PRO A 289 -16.84 -15.15 -10.87
N ALA A 290 -17.32 -15.92 -9.89
CA ALA A 290 -16.89 -17.32 -9.74
C ALA A 290 -17.32 -18.11 -10.98
N THR A 291 -16.38 -18.81 -11.62
CA THR A 291 -16.72 -19.76 -12.66
C THR A 291 -17.51 -20.90 -12.01
N PRO A 292 -18.73 -21.23 -12.48
CA PRO A 292 -19.48 -22.33 -11.91
C PRO A 292 -18.65 -23.61 -12.04
N ALA A 293 -18.58 -24.40 -10.95
CA ALA A 293 -17.97 -25.72 -10.98
C ALA A 293 -18.71 -26.57 -12.04
N ARG A 294 -17.94 -27.15 -12.99
CA ARG A 294 -18.47 -28.07 -13.98
C ARG A 294 -18.66 -29.46 -13.36
#